data_ac8e6884de58551d53940c7ebb1f16e2
#
_entry.id   ac8e6884de58551d53940c7ebb1f16e2
#
_cell.length_a   1.000
_cell.length_b   1.000
_cell.length_c   1.000
_cell.angle_alpha   90.00
_cell.angle_beta   90.00
_cell.angle_gamma   90.00
#
_symmetry.space_group_name_H-M   'P 1'
#
loop_
_entity.id
_entity.type
_entity.pdbx_description
1 polymer ?
#
loop_
_entity_poly.entity_id
_entity_poly.type
_entity_poly.pdbx_seq_one_letter_code
_entity_poly.pdbx_strand_id
1 'polypeptide(L)'
;MQLPQRMRIEQARPHEAPAVASVLQEAANWLVTTGNELWSPSEFTQERVLPDTLAGLFFIARVGDEVAGTMKLQMEDSFFWPEIEKDTSTFVHKLAVRRSWAKKGISTALLAFAREQTKNLGRAHLRLDCVANRLGPRAVYERFGFTLHSTVSKGGLSFARYELSAFGS
;
A
#
# COMPACT_ATOMS: atom_id res chain seq x y z
N MET A 1 33.75 5.35 -0.57
CA MET A 1 32.67 4.35 -0.53
C MET A 1 31.47 4.96 0.18
N GLN A 2 30.38 5.12 -0.52
CA GLN A 2 29.16 5.59 0.11
C GLN A 2 28.56 4.47 0.96
N LEU A 3 28.28 4.77 2.22
CA LEU A 3 27.53 3.86 3.07
C LEU A 3 26.11 3.73 2.50
N PRO A 4 25.54 2.51 2.47
CA PRO A 4 24.16 2.35 2.02
C PRO A 4 23.24 3.22 2.88
N GLN A 5 22.43 4.04 2.24
CA GLN A 5 21.45 4.87 2.94
C GLN A 5 20.45 3.96 3.64
N ARG A 6 20.20 4.23 4.90
CA ARG A 6 19.29 3.42 5.71
C ARG A 6 17.85 3.69 5.30
N MET A 7 17.12 2.63 5.02
CA MET A 7 15.67 2.70 4.79
C MET A 7 14.96 2.70 6.14
N ARG A 8 13.98 3.58 6.29
CA ARG A 8 13.10 3.64 7.47
C ARG A 8 11.66 3.68 7.00
N ILE A 9 10.81 2.91 7.68
CA ILE A 9 9.37 2.99 7.50
C ILE A 9 8.80 3.67 8.75
N GLU A 10 8.07 4.75 8.57
CA GLU A 10 7.51 5.50 9.68
C GLU A 10 6.12 6.04 9.34
N GLN A 11 5.31 6.24 10.36
CA GLN A 11 4.00 6.85 10.20
C GLN A 11 4.17 8.28 9.69
N ALA A 12 3.42 8.63 8.64
CA ALA A 12 3.47 9.98 8.09
C ALA A 12 2.86 10.97 9.09
N ARG A 13 3.56 12.06 9.33
CA ARG A 13 3.06 13.17 10.16
C ARG A 13 2.15 14.07 9.32
N PRO A 14 1.25 14.85 9.95
CA PRO A 14 0.34 15.72 9.21
C PRO A 14 1.02 16.65 8.20
N HIS A 15 2.18 17.22 8.56
CA HIS A 15 2.92 18.11 7.65
C HIS A 15 3.56 17.38 6.47
N GLU A 16 3.54 16.05 6.48
CA GLU A 16 4.07 15.21 5.39
C GLU A 16 3.00 14.82 4.37
N ALA A 17 1.76 15.26 4.55
CA ALA A 17 0.69 15.01 3.58
C ALA A 17 1.08 15.44 2.14
N PRO A 18 1.80 16.55 1.91
CA PRO A 18 2.27 16.89 0.57
C PRO A 18 3.21 15.83 -0.03
N ALA A 19 4.08 15.25 0.77
CA ALA A 19 5.00 14.19 0.31
C ALA A 19 4.24 12.92 -0.06
N VAL A 20 3.27 12.50 0.76
CA VAL A 20 2.40 11.36 0.47
C VAL A 20 1.63 11.60 -0.84
N ALA A 21 1.01 12.77 -0.97
CA ALA A 21 0.27 13.15 -2.17
C ALA A 21 1.17 13.10 -3.42
N SER A 22 2.40 13.60 -3.30
CA SER A 22 3.36 13.61 -4.40
C SER A 22 3.69 12.19 -4.89
N VAL A 23 3.92 11.25 -3.99
CA VAL A 23 4.20 9.85 -4.34
C VAL A 23 2.99 9.23 -5.05
N LEU A 24 1.80 9.44 -4.52
CA LEU A 24 0.57 8.89 -5.09
C LEU A 24 0.25 9.50 -6.46
N GLN A 25 0.45 10.81 -6.63
CA GLN A 25 0.27 11.49 -7.92
C GLN A 25 1.23 10.96 -8.98
N GLU A 26 2.49 10.76 -8.60
CA GLU A 26 3.48 10.20 -9.53
C GLU A 26 3.07 8.81 -9.99
N ALA A 27 2.61 7.95 -9.06
CA ALA A 27 2.14 6.61 -9.39
C ALA A 27 0.90 6.66 -10.29
N ALA A 28 -0.06 7.52 -9.97
CA ALA A 28 -1.29 7.67 -10.77
C ALA A 28 -0.99 8.16 -12.17
N ASN A 29 -0.11 9.15 -12.32
CA ASN A 29 0.31 9.68 -13.62
C ASN A 29 1.01 8.60 -14.46
N TRP A 30 1.87 7.81 -13.85
CA TRP A 30 2.54 6.72 -14.55
C TRP A 30 1.55 5.67 -15.05
N LEU A 31 0.53 5.34 -14.25
CA LEU A 31 -0.53 4.41 -14.66
C LEU A 31 -1.30 4.94 -15.87
N VAL A 32 -1.60 6.23 -15.91
CA VAL A 32 -2.25 6.86 -17.05
C VAL A 32 -1.38 6.71 -18.31
N THR A 33 -0.08 7.01 -18.21
CA THR A 33 0.84 6.94 -19.35
C THR A 33 1.03 5.52 -19.88
N THR A 34 0.85 4.51 -19.05
CA THR A 34 0.99 3.10 -19.45
C THR A 34 -0.33 2.46 -19.88
N GLY A 35 -1.42 3.22 -19.87
CA GLY A 35 -2.76 2.71 -20.23
C GLY A 35 -3.40 1.86 -19.15
N ASN A 36 -2.89 1.89 -17.93
CA ASN A 36 -3.38 1.11 -16.79
C ASN A 36 -4.03 2.01 -15.74
N GLU A 37 -4.76 3.04 -16.16
CA GLU A 37 -5.38 3.99 -15.26
C GLU A 37 -6.26 3.28 -14.23
N LEU A 38 -5.92 3.44 -12.96
CA LEU A 38 -6.69 2.93 -11.82
C LEU A 38 -7.11 4.09 -10.91
N TRP A 39 -6.18 4.99 -10.66
CA TRP A 39 -6.37 6.15 -9.81
C TRP A 39 -6.28 7.40 -10.66
N SER A 40 -7.22 8.34 -10.46
CA SER A 40 -7.10 9.66 -11.04
C SER A 40 -6.09 10.49 -10.25
N PRO A 41 -5.12 11.16 -10.90
CA PRO A 41 -4.18 12.03 -10.16
C PRO A 41 -4.86 13.08 -9.30
N SER A 42 -6.05 13.55 -9.70
CA SER A 42 -6.82 14.55 -8.95
C SER A 42 -7.34 14.04 -7.60
N GLU A 43 -7.34 12.72 -7.37
CA GLU A 43 -7.73 12.14 -6.08
C GLU A 43 -6.66 12.37 -5.00
N PHE A 44 -5.44 12.73 -5.40
CA PHE A 44 -4.29 12.79 -4.49
C PHE A 44 -3.76 14.21 -4.30
N THR A 45 -4.66 15.17 -4.09
CA THR A 45 -4.23 16.49 -3.60
C THR A 45 -3.84 16.36 -2.13
N GLN A 46 -2.99 17.27 -1.64
CA GLN A 46 -2.63 17.27 -0.23
C GLN A 46 -3.86 17.43 0.68
N GLU A 47 -4.87 18.18 0.24
CA GLU A 47 -6.11 18.38 0.99
C GLU A 47 -6.91 17.07 1.12
N ARG A 48 -6.92 16.25 0.07
CA ARG A 48 -7.64 14.97 0.07
C ARG A 48 -6.91 13.88 0.84
N VAL A 49 -5.58 13.94 0.87
CA VAL A 49 -4.74 12.98 1.59
C VAL A 49 -4.66 13.31 3.09
N LEU A 50 -4.82 14.58 3.46
CA LEU A 50 -4.64 15.06 4.83
C LEU A 50 -5.52 14.34 5.87
N PRO A 51 -6.83 14.11 5.65
CA PRO A 51 -7.66 13.44 6.67
C PRO A 51 -7.11 12.07 7.08
N ASP A 52 -6.72 11.25 6.13
CA ASP A 52 -6.17 9.92 6.44
C ASP A 52 -4.76 10.00 7.04
N THR A 53 -4.00 11.04 6.69
CA THR A 53 -2.70 11.29 7.31
C THR A 53 -2.88 11.71 8.76
N LEU A 54 -3.85 12.59 9.04
CA LEU A 54 -4.20 12.97 10.42
C LEU A 54 -4.68 11.78 11.24
N ALA A 55 -5.38 10.85 10.61
CA ALA A 55 -5.86 9.62 11.27
C ALA A 55 -4.73 8.60 11.49
N GLY A 56 -3.51 8.88 11.04
CA GLY A 56 -2.36 7.99 11.22
C GLY A 56 -2.34 6.79 10.29
N LEU A 57 -3.09 6.83 9.19
CA LEU A 57 -3.22 5.67 8.29
C LEU A 57 -2.11 5.56 7.25
N PHE A 58 -1.46 6.67 6.90
CA PHE A 58 -0.37 6.64 5.92
C PHE A 58 0.98 6.39 6.58
N PHE A 59 1.77 5.57 5.91
CA PHE A 59 3.17 5.28 6.26
C PHE A 59 4.05 5.64 5.08
N ILE A 60 5.26 6.08 5.36
CA ILE A 60 6.24 6.44 4.33
C ILE A 60 7.49 5.60 4.47
N ALA A 61 8.07 5.23 3.33
CA ALA A 61 9.39 4.64 3.25
C ALA A 61 10.38 5.74 2.91
N ARG A 62 11.30 6.00 3.82
CA ARG A 62 12.30 7.04 3.67
C ARG A 62 13.67 6.41 3.52
N VAL A 63 14.42 6.85 2.50
CA VAL A 63 15.80 6.42 2.29
C VAL A 63 16.66 7.68 2.36
N GLY A 64 17.47 7.78 3.41
CA GLY A 64 18.10 9.05 3.74
C GLY A 64 17.02 10.10 4.02
N ASP A 65 17.07 11.21 3.32
CA ASP A 65 16.07 12.28 3.45
C ASP A 65 14.97 12.20 2.38
N GLU A 66 15.02 11.21 1.49
CA GLU A 66 14.08 11.09 0.38
C GLU A 66 12.92 10.16 0.72
N VAL A 67 11.69 10.61 0.42
CA VAL A 67 10.50 9.76 0.52
C VAL A 67 10.39 8.93 -0.75
N ALA A 68 10.65 7.62 -0.61
CA ALA A 68 10.73 6.70 -1.75
C ALA A 68 9.39 6.03 -2.08
N GLY A 69 8.51 5.89 -1.08
CA GLY A 69 7.23 5.24 -1.26
C GLY A 69 6.29 5.49 -0.10
N THR A 70 5.05 5.04 -0.27
CA THR A 70 4.01 5.18 0.75
C THR A 70 3.01 4.03 0.67
N MET A 71 2.28 3.83 1.75
CA MET A 71 1.10 2.97 1.78
C MET A 71 0.11 3.50 2.81
N LYS A 72 -1.14 3.12 2.65
CA LYS A 72 -2.20 3.35 3.63
C LYS A 72 -2.52 2.01 4.29
N LEU A 73 -2.52 1.96 5.61
CA LEU A 73 -2.87 0.75 6.37
C LEU A 73 -4.18 1.02 7.12
N GLN A 74 -5.25 0.37 6.69
CA GLN A 74 -6.57 0.53 7.28
C GLN A 74 -6.89 -0.61 8.25
N MET A 75 -7.66 -0.29 9.27
CA MET A 75 -8.09 -1.27 10.28
C MET A 75 -9.35 -2.00 9.86
N GLU A 76 -10.11 -1.45 8.93
CA GLU A 76 -11.35 -2.03 8.38
C GLU A 76 -11.44 -1.72 6.89
N ASP A 77 -12.15 -2.58 6.15
CA ASP A 77 -12.45 -2.35 4.73
C ASP A 77 -13.81 -2.96 4.38
N SER A 78 -14.86 -2.21 4.61
CA SER A 78 -16.22 -2.65 4.32
C SER A 78 -16.55 -2.67 2.83
N PHE A 79 -15.76 -2.00 2.00
CA PHE A 79 -16.00 -1.95 0.56
C PHE A 79 -15.50 -3.20 -0.16
N PHE A 80 -14.23 -3.56 0.03
CA PHE A 80 -13.64 -4.73 -0.63
C PHE A 80 -13.76 -6.02 0.17
N TRP A 81 -13.88 -5.93 1.51
CA TRP A 81 -13.88 -7.08 2.41
C TRP A 81 -15.02 -7.03 3.42
N PRO A 82 -16.29 -6.89 2.93
CA PRO A 82 -17.43 -6.70 3.86
C PRO A 82 -17.72 -7.90 4.75
N GLU A 83 -17.29 -9.11 4.36
CA GLU A 83 -17.55 -10.35 5.09
C GLU A 83 -16.51 -10.65 6.18
N ILE A 84 -15.43 -9.87 6.26
CA ILE A 84 -14.36 -10.14 7.23
C ILE A 84 -14.77 -9.62 8.61
N GLU A 85 -14.61 -10.48 9.62
CA GLU A 85 -14.91 -10.16 11.00
C GLU A 85 -14.03 -8.99 11.48
N LYS A 86 -14.62 -8.08 12.26
CA LYS A 86 -13.91 -6.93 12.82
C LYS A 86 -12.73 -7.38 13.68
N ASP A 87 -11.69 -6.55 13.70
CA ASP A 87 -10.51 -6.70 14.55
C ASP A 87 -9.69 -7.97 14.26
N THR A 88 -9.90 -8.60 13.10
CA THR A 88 -9.15 -9.81 12.70
C THR A 88 -8.09 -9.55 11.65
N SER A 89 -8.15 -8.40 10.99
CA SER A 89 -7.27 -8.11 9.84
C SER A 89 -6.89 -6.64 9.77
N THR A 90 -5.84 -6.35 9.01
CA THR A 90 -5.53 -5.01 8.52
C THR A 90 -5.48 -5.06 7.00
N PHE A 91 -5.62 -3.89 6.36
CA PHE A 91 -5.81 -3.80 4.92
C PHE A 91 -4.86 -2.76 4.33
N VAL A 92 -4.00 -3.19 3.40
CA VAL A 92 -3.08 -2.30 2.69
C VAL A 92 -3.81 -1.69 1.50
N HIS A 93 -3.76 -0.37 1.42
CA HIS A 93 -4.25 0.40 0.28
C HIS A 93 -3.21 1.41 -0.15
N LYS A 94 -3.33 1.87 -1.39
CA LYS A 94 -2.50 2.96 -1.92
C LYS A 94 -0.99 2.71 -1.76
N LEU A 95 -0.57 1.47 -1.99
CA LEU A 95 0.85 1.13 -2.03
C LEU A 95 1.46 1.71 -3.31
N ALA A 96 2.40 2.62 -3.14
CA ALA A 96 3.01 3.32 -4.27
C ALA A 96 4.50 3.58 -4.00
N VAL A 97 5.29 3.46 -5.06
CA VAL A 97 6.75 3.66 -5.01
C VAL A 97 7.13 4.65 -6.12
N ARG A 98 7.99 5.61 -5.80
CA ARG A 98 8.51 6.52 -6.82
C ARG A 98 9.22 5.74 -7.92
N ARG A 99 9.09 6.19 -9.16
CA ARG A 99 9.71 5.50 -10.31
C ARG A 99 11.23 5.39 -10.18
N SER A 100 11.86 6.40 -9.61
CA SER A 100 13.31 6.38 -9.34
C SER A 100 13.73 5.30 -8.34
N TRP A 101 12.78 4.81 -7.54
CA TRP A 101 13.00 3.78 -6.52
C TRP A 101 12.39 2.43 -6.89
N ALA A 102 11.90 2.27 -8.12
CA ALA A 102 11.31 1.01 -8.58
C ALA A 102 12.35 -0.12 -8.53
N LYS A 103 11.90 -1.31 -8.16
CA LYS A 103 12.74 -2.53 -8.11
C LYS A 103 13.92 -2.45 -7.13
N LYS A 104 13.81 -1.60 -6.12
CA LYS A 104 14.85 -1.43 -5.08
C LYS A 104 14.40 -1.89 -3.70
N GLY A 105 13.36 -2.72 -3.62
CA GLY A 105 12.91 -3.33 -2.38
C GLY A 105 11.97 -2.47 -1.53
N ILE A 106 11.50 -1.33 -2.03
CA ILE A 106 10.62 -0.43 -1.26
C ILE A 106 9.28 -1.09 -0.95
N SER A 107 8.63 -1.68 -1.96
CA SER A 107 7.34 -2.37 -1.75
C SER A 107 7.47 -3.50 -0.74
N THR A 108 8.54 -4.30 -0.85
CA THR A 108 8.81 -5.41 0.07
C THR A 108 8.96 -4.91 1.50
N ALA A 109 9.69 -3.81 1.70
CA ALA A 109 9.88 -3.23 3.02
C ALA A 109 8.56 -2.71 3.61
N LEU A 110 7.73 -2.04 2.80
CA LEU A 110 6.42 -1.56 3.24
C LEU A 110 5.50 -2.72 3.62
N LEU A 111 5.46 -3.77 2.82
CA LEU A 111 4.64 -4.96 3.13
C LEU A 111 5.13 -5.69 4.38
N ALA A 112 6.43 -5.80 4.58
CA ALA A 112 7.01 -6.40 5.78
C ALA A 112 6.63 -5.59 7.03
N PHE A 113 6.68 -4.28 6.93
CA PHE A 113 6.25 -3.39 8.00
C PHE A 113 4.77 -3.56 8.31
N ALA A 114 3.93 -3.61 7.27
CA ALA A 114 2.48 -3.82 7.43
C ALA A 114 2.18 -5.14 8.14
N ARG A 115 2.89 -6.22 7.77
CA ARG A 115 2.74 -7.53 8.43
C ARG A 115 3.10 -7.45 9.91
N GLU A 116 4.20 -6.78 10.23
CA GLU A 116 4.63 -6.63 11.63
C GLU A 116 3.63 -5.81 12.43
N GLN A 117 3.08 -4.73 11.86
CA GLN A 117 2.02 -3.94 12.50
C GLN A 117 0.77 -4.78 12.77
N THR A 118 0.38 -5.60 11.80
CA THR A 118 -0.78 -6.50 11.94
C THR A 118 -0.57 -7.47 13.09
N LYS A 119 0.62 -8.05 13.17
CA LYS A 119 1.00 -8.96 14.25
C LYS A 119 0.99 -8.25 15.60
N ASN A 120 1.54 -7.05 15.69
CA ASN A 120 1.59 -6.27 16.93
C ASN A 120 0.20 -5.90 17.43
N LEU A 121 -0.77 -5.76 16.53
CA LEU A 121 -2.16 -5.51 16.88
C LEU A 121 -2.91 -6.79 17.31
N GLY A 122 -2.26 -7.95 17.22
CA GLY A 122 -2.88 -9.23 17.54
C GLY A 122 -3.89 -9.69 16.47
N ARG A 123 -3.82 -9.14 15.26
CA ARG A 123 -4.72 -9.48 14.16
C ARG A 123 -4.12 -10.59 13.31
N ALA A 124 -4.97 -11.52 12.88
CA ALA A 124 -4.50 -12.76 12.24
C ALA A 124 -4.01 -12.57 10.80
N HIS A 125 -4.60 -11.63 10.05
CA HIS A 125 -4.34 -11.50 8.62
C HIS A 125 -4.06 -10.07 8.17
N LEU A 126 -3.11 -9.97 7.26
CA LEU A 126 -2.91 -8.79 6.43
C LEU A 126 -3.56 -9.06 5.07
N ARG A 127 -4.39 -8.13 4.60
CA ARG A 127 -5.17 -8.29 3.37
C ARG A 127 -4.94 -7.12 2.42
N LEU A 128 -5.07 -7.40 1.14
CA LEU A 128 -5.03 -6.37 0.10
C LEU A 128 -5.75 -6.87 -1.14
N ASP A 129 -5.97 -5.97 -2.09
CA ASP A 129 -6.59 -6.28 -3.36
C ASP A 129 -5.94 -5.46 -4.48
N CYS A 130 -6.12 -5.94 -5.70
CA CYS A 130 -5.72 -5.21 -6.90
C CYS A 130 -6.59 -5.64 -8.06
N VAL A 131 -6.60 -4.83 -9.13
CA VAL A 131 -7.31 -5.20 -10.35
C VAL A 131 -6.73 -6.52 -10.87
N ALA A 132 -7.60 -7.48 -11.17
CA ALA A 132 -7.22 -8.87 -11.41
C ALA A 132 -6.29 -9.08 -12.61
N ASN A 133 -6.37 -8.22 -13.62
CA ASN A 133 -5.51 -8.34 -14.81
C ASN A 133 -4.16 -7.63 -14.67
N ARG A 134 -3.86 -7.04 -13.51
CA ARG A 134 -2.58 -6.37 -13.27
C ARG A 134 -1.56 -7.37 -12.75
N LEU A 135 -0.86 -8.03 -13.66
CA LEU A 135 0.06 -9.13 -13.34
C LEU A 135 1.30 -8.69 -12.57
N GLY A 136 1.76 -7.45 -12.79
CA GLY A 136 2.92 -6.90 -12.07
C GLY A 136 2.72 -6.83 -10.56
N PRO A 137 1.71 -6.10 -10.07
CA PRO A 137 1.39 -6.08 -8.64
C PRO A 137 1.11 -7.45 -8.06
N ARG A 138 0.37 -8.30 -8.77
CA ARG A 138 0.07 -9.65 -8.32
C ARG A 138 1.33 -10.47 -8.09
N ALA A 139 2.30 -10.37 -9.00
CA ALA A 139 3.58 -11.08 -8.86
C ALA A 139 4.35 -10.60 -7.63
N VAL A 140 4.31 -9.30 -7.31
CA VAL A 140 4.94 -8.74 -6.10
C VAL A 140 4.32 -9.35 -4.85
N TYR A 141 3.00 -9.39 -4.78
CA TYR A 141 2.28 -9.92 -3.61
C TYR A 141 2.53 -11.42 -3.44
N GLU A 142 2.44 -12.16 -4.52
CA GLU A 142 2.65 -13.62 -4.49
C GLU A 142 4.08 -13.96 -4.08
N ARG A 143 5.08 -13.25 -4.58
CA ARG A 143 6.48 -13.43 -4.15
C ARG A 143 6.71 -13.09 -2.69
N PHE A 144 5.97 -12.10 -2.16
CA PHE A 144 6.06 -11.75 -0.75
C PHE A 144 5.50 -12.86 0.14
N GLY A 145 4.55 -13.63 -0.35
CA GLY A 145 3.93 -14.72 0.39
C GLY A 145 2.42 -14.65 0.52
N PHE A 146 1.80 -13.64 -0.10
CA PHE A 146 0.33 -13.56 -0.13
C PHE A 146 -0.25 -14.67 -0.98
N THR A 147 -1.41 -15.19 -0.57
CA THR A 147 -2.17 -16.18 -1.34
C THR A 147 -3.47 -15.55 -1.82
N LEU A 148 -3.90 -15.92 -3.01
CA LEU A 148 -5.17 -15.48 -3.56
C LEU A 148 -6.31 -16.04 -2.73
N HIS A 149 -7.13 -15.16 -2.15
CA HIS A 149 -8.30 -15.55 -1.38
C HIS A 149 -9.52 -15.71 -2.28
N SER A 150 -9.77 -14.73 -3.16
CA SER A 150 -10.97 -14.70 -4.00
C SER A 150 -10.86 -13.60 -5.04
N THR A 151 -11.83 -13.58 -5.92
CA THR A 151 -12.00 -12.50 -6.91
C THR A 151 -13.39 -11.91 -6.73
N VAL A 152 -13.49 -10.59 -6.73
CA VAL A 152 -14.76 -9.87 -6.60
C VAL A 152 -14.91 -8.85 -7.73
N SER A 153 -16.16 -8.55 -8.09
CA SER A 153 -16.46 -7.51 -9.10
C SER A 153 -16.97 -6.25 -8.41
N LYS A 154 -16.39 -5.11 -8.77
CA LYS A 154 -16.78 -3.79 -8.29
C LYS A 154 -16.69 -2.80 -9.45
N GLY A 155 -17.76 -2.05 -9.71
CA GLY A 155 -17.75 -1.01 -10.74
C GLY A 155 -17.37 -1.50 -12.13
N GLY A 156 -17.72 -2.74 -12.49
CA GLY A 156 -17.39 -3.33 -13.78
C GLY A 156 -15.97 -3.88 -13.89
N LEU A 157 -15.19 -3.81 -12.81
CA LEU A 157 -13.83 -4.35 -12.76
C LEU A 157 -13.77 -5.59 -11.87
N SER A 158 -12.87 -6.50 -12.20
CA SER A 158 -12.58 -7.68 -11.39
C SER A 158 -11.35 -7.39 -10.52
N PHE A 159 -11.45 -7.67 -9.21
CA PHE A 159 -10.38 -7.47 -8.25
C PHE A 159 -9.95 -8.79 -7.64
N ALA A 160 -8.64 -9.02 -7.62
CA ALA A 160 -8.04 -10.15 -6.93
C ALA A 160 -7.79 -9.76 -5.47
N ARG A 161 -8.35 -10.54 -4.54
CA ARG A 161 -8.18 -10.31 -3.09
C ARG A 161 -7.16 -11.30 -2.55
N TYR A 162 -6.16 -10.76 -1.86
CA TYR A 162 -5.03 -11.52 -1.31
C TYR A 162 -4.99 -11.44 0.21
N GLU A 163 -4.52 -12.51 0.83
CA GLU A 163 -4.34 -12.56 2.28
C GLU A 163 -2.99 -13.16 2.66
N LEU A 164 -2.49 -12.75 3.82
CA LEU A 164 -1.25 -13.24 4.40
C LEU A 164 -1.44 -13.41 5.89
N SER A 165 -1.02 -14.57 6.43
CA SER A 165 -1.03 -14.75 7.88
C SER A 165 0.03 -13.86 8.53
N ALA A 166 -0.38 -13.10 9.54
CA ALA A 166 0.54 -12.24 10.30
C ALA A 166 1.47 -13.06 11.21
N PHE A 167 1.06 -14.27 11.57
CA PHE A 167 1.78 -15.16 12.49
C PHE A 167 2.40 -16.36 11.80
N GLY A 168 2.30 -16.46 10.47
CA GLY A 168 2.90 -17.54 9.71
C GLY A 168 4.42 -17.44 9.65
N SER A 169 5.06 -18.57 9.53
CA SER A 169 6.50 -18.67 9.30
C SER A 169 6.87 -18.34 7.85
#